data_09edfd5d98f870ae7d4e243a34dd3ec6
#
_entry.id   09edfd5d98f870ae7d4e243a34dd3ec6
#
_cell.length_a   1.000
_cell.length_b   1.000
_cell.length_c   1.000
_cell.angle_alpha   90.00
_cell.angle_beta   90.00
_cell.angle_gamma   90.00
#
_symmetry.space_group_name_H-M   'P 1'
#
loop_
_entity.id
_entity.type
_entity.pdbx_description
1 polymer ?
#
loop_
_entity_poly.entity_id
_entity_poly.type
_entity_poly.pdbx_seq_one_letter_code
_entity_poly.pdbx_strand_id
1 'polypeptide(L)'
;MLEVLITVLVLSVGLVGMATLMFDAVRLNTQSYQRTIAINLAYDMSDRIRSHQEEAEDGDFDHARGAAAPGNAAPVDAEITEWLGEVANQLPGGQGAITTNVNGDLVEFEIAIWWDEDRDNANGAEAVYNFLTSL
;
A
#
# COMPACT_ATOMS: atom_id res chain seq x y z
N MET A 1 -46.10 -31.53 3.41
CA MET A 1 -45.85 -30.55 2.33
C MET A 1 -45.43 -29.20 2.93
N LEU A 2 -46.17 -28.62 3.90
CA LEU A 2 -45.84 -27.34 4.54
C LEU A 2 -44.54 -27.41 5.35
N GLU A 3 -44.23 -28.53 5.99
CA GLU A 3 -43.05 -28.80 6.78
C GLU A 3 -41.74 -28.74 5.94
N VAL A 4 -41.77 -29.27 4.71
CA VAL A 4 -40.67 -29.21 3.77
C VAL A 4 -40.38 -27.77 3.30
N LEU A 5 -41.45 -26.98 3.08
CA LEU A 5 -41.32 -25.58 2.70
C LEU A 5 -40.67 -24.74 3.81
N ILE A 6 -41.05 -24.96 5.07
CA ILE A 6 -40.47 -24.27 6.22
C ILE A 6 -38.99 -24.66 6.38
N THR A 7 -38.65 -25.94 6.22
CA THR A 7 -37.30 -26.44 6.34
C THR A 7 -36.40 -25.81 5.28
N VAL A 8 -36.82 -25.74 4.02
CA VAL A 8 -36.05 -25.11 2.91
C VAL A 8 -35.90 -23.62 3.17
N LEU A 9 -36.93 -22.95 3.69
CA LEU A 9 -36.87 -21.53 4.02
C LEU A 9 -35.80 -21.24 5.10
N VAL A 10 -35.84 -22.02 6.20
CA VAL A 10 -34.85 -21.87 7.29
C VAL A 10 -33.40 -22.15 6.80
N LEU A 11 -33.23 -23.21 6.01
CA LEU A 11 -31.96 -23.56 5.40
C LEU A 11 -31.44 -22.43 4.48
N SER A 12 -32.30 -21.84 3.67
CA SER A 12 -31.95 -20.75 2.76
C SER A 12 -31.44 -19.52 3.51
N VAL A 13 -32.14 -19.13 4.61
CA VAL A 13 -31.70 -18.01 5.46
C VAL A 13 -30.34 -18.30 6.12
N GLY A 14 -30.14 -19.52 6.59
CA GLY A 14 -28.86 -19.96 7.18
C GLY A 14 -27.69 -19.91 6.18
N LEU A 15 -27.90 -20.36 4.94
CA LEU A 15 -26.88 -20.33 3.88
C LEU A 15 -26.54 -18.91 3.47
N VAL A 16 -27.51 -18.00 3.37
CA VAL A 16 -27.27 -16.59 3.06
C VAL A 16 -26.43 -15.93 4.18
N GLY A 17 -26.72 -16.21 5.45
CA GLY A 17 -25.92 -15.73 6.57
C GLY A 17 -24.47 -16.22 6.52
N MET A 18 -24.23 -17.49 6.19
CA MET A 18 -22.89 -18.03 6.00
C MET A 18 -22.14 -17.37 4.84
N ALA A 19 -22.81 -17.12 3.72
CA ALA A 19 -22.22 -16.48 2.56
C ALA A 19 -21.71 -15.07 2.90
N THR A 20 -22.46 -14.28 3.66
CA THR A 20 -22.05 -12.94 4.09
C THR A 20 -20.76 -12.98 4.93
N LEU A 21 -20.67 -13.89 5.90
CA LEU A 21 -19.45 -14.06 6.71
C LEU A 21 -18.23 -14.47 5.88
N MET A 22 -18.45 -15.29 4.84
CA MET A 22 -17.36 -15.69 3.96
C MET A 22 -16.83 -14.52 3.11
N PHE A 23 -17.72 -13.64 2.64
CA PHE A 23 -17.32 -12.42 1.92
C PHE A 23 -16.50 -11.49 2.82
N ASP A 24 -16.93 -11.26 4.05
CA ASP A 24 -16.20 -10.43 5.02
C ASP A 24 -14.82 -11.01 5.32
N ALA A 25 -14.73 -12.33 5.50
CA ALA A 25 -13.45 -12.99 5.75
C ALA A 25 -12.46 -12.85 4.57
N VAL A 26 -12.92 -12.98 3.32
CA VAL A 26 -12.10 -12.80 2.13
C VAL A 26 -11.64 -11.34 2.02
N ARG A 27 -12.54 -10.37 2.28
CA ARG A 27 -12.21 -8.95 2.26
C ARG A 27 -11.11 -8.60 3.26
N LEU A 28 -11.27 -9.01 4.52
CA LEU A 28 -10.26 -8.78 5.58
C LEU A 28 -8.90 -9.41 5.23
N ASN A 29 -8.91 -10.60 4.62
CA ASN A 29 -7.68 -11.24 4.18
C ASN A 29 -6.98 -10.44 3.07
N THR A 30 -7.73 -9.93 2.10
CA THR A 30 -7.19 -9.09 1.03
C THR A 30 -6.58 -7.79 1.57
N GLN A 31 -7.27 -7.12 2.50
CA GLN A 31 -6.76 -5.91 3.15
C GLN A 31 -5.46 -6.18 3.93
N SER A 32 -5.39 -7.27 4.68
CA SER A 32 -4.18 -7.67 5.41
C SER A 32 -3.02 -7.97 4.46
N TYR A 33 -3.31 -8.58 3.32
CA TYR A 33 -2.31 -8.87 2.29
C TYR A 33 -1.76 -7.59 1.66
N GLN A 34 -2.62 -6.63 1.31
CA GLN A 34 -2.20 -5.32 0.75
C GLN A 34 -1.32 -4.55 1.74
N ARG A 35 -1.66 -4.54 3.02
CA ARG A 35 -0.84 -3.92 4.08
C ARG A 35 0.54 -4.57 4.18
N THR A 36 0.61 -5.89 4.07
CA THR A 36 1.90 -6.61 4.08
C THR A 36 2.76 -6.22 2.86
N ILE A 37 2.15 -6.07 1.69
CA ILE A 37 2.84 -5.58 0.49
C ILE A 37 3.37 -4.17 0.71
N ALA A 38 2.55 -3.25 1.23
CA ALA A 38 2.96 -1.87 1.49
C ALA A 38 4.16 -1.81 2.46
N ILE A 39 4.13 -2.62 3.51
CA ILE A 39 5.26 -2.75 4.46
C ILE A 39 6.54 -3.21 3.75
N ASN A 40 6.45 -4.24 2.93
CA ASN A 40 7.60 -4.78 2.19
C ASN A 40 8.17 -3.75 1.22
N LEU A 41 7.31 -3.02 0.49
CA LEU A 41 7.73 -1.96 -0.43
C LEU A 41 8.40 -0.78 0.30
N ALA A 42 7.93 -0.44 1.51
CA ALA A 42 8.56 0.59 2.32
C ALA A 42 9.97 0.16 2.81
N TYR A 43 10.13 -1.10 3.21
CA TYR A 43 11.45 -1.64 3.56
C TYR A 43 12.39 -1.69 2.36
N ASP A 44 11.91 -2.10 1.19
CA ASP A 44 12.68 -2.11 -0.04
C ASP A 44 13.22 -0.72 -0.38
N MET A 45 12.37 0.32 -0.35
CA MET A 45 12.81 1.70 -0.56
C MET A 45 13.79 2.15 0.53
N SER A 46 13.58 1.78 1.79
CA SER A 46 14.54 2.09 2.87
C SER A 46 15.92 1.49 2.61
N ASP A 47 15.99 0.28 2.07
CA ASP A 47 17.25 -0.37 1.73
C ASP A 47 17.92 0.28 0.52
N ARG A 48 17.14 0.73 -0.49
CA ARG A 48 17.63 1.51 -1.63
C ARG A 48 18.21 2.86 -1.16
N ILE A 49 17.55 3.59 -0.29
CA ILE A 49 18.04 4.84 0.32
C ILE A 49 19.37 4.59 1.04
N ARG A 50 19.47 3.53 1.84
CA ARG A 50 20.71 3.18 2.55
C ARG A 50 21.87 2.79 1.62
N SER A 51 21.58 2.29 0.43
CA SER A 51 22.63 1.96 -0.56
C SER A 51 23.21 3.18 -1.26
N HIS A 52 22.49 4.33 -1.20
CA HIS A 52 22.86 5.60 -1.84
C HIS A 52 22.86 6.74 -0.82
N GLN A 53 23.65 6.59 0.26
CA GLN A 53 23.63 7.53 1.40
C GLN A 53 23.95 8.96 1.02
N GLU A 54 24.94 9.18 0.17
CA GLU A 54 25.41 10.53 -0.22
C GLU A 54 24.30 11.29 -0.96
N GLU A 55 23.65 10.64 -1.93
CA GLU A 55 22.54 11.21 -2.70
C GLU A 55 21.27 11.36 -1.84
N ALA A 56 21.08 10.46 -0.88
CA ALA A 56 19.96 10.52 0.03
C ALA A 56 20.06 11.71 1.00
N GLU A 57 21.25 12.01 1.53
CA GLU A 57 21.50 13.16 2.39
C GLU A 57 21.31 14.48 1.63
N ASP A 58 21.59 14.50 0.32
CA ASP A 58 21.38 15.67 -0.55
C ASP A 58 19.88 15.86 -0.93
N GLY A 59 19.01 14.90 -0.59
CA GLY A 59 17.56 14.96 -0.85
C GLY A 59 17.16 14.48 -2.27
N ASP A 60 18.03 13.79 -2.97
CA ASP A 60 17.79 13.31 -4.34
C ASP A 60 16.67 12.25 -4.39
N PHE A 61 16.31 11.63 -3.25
CA PHE A 61 15.19 10.70 -3.12
C PHE A 61 13.84 11.38 -2.95
N ASP A 62 13.76 12.71 -2.79
CA ASP A 62 12.51 13.40 -2.55
C ASP A 62 11.54 13.24 -3.75
N HIS A 63 10.39 12.68 -3.48
CA HIS A 63 9.33 12.45 -4.46
C HIS A 63 7.96 12.76 -3.87
N ALA A 64 7.28 13.75 -4.42
CA ALA A 64 5.96 14.15 -3.97
C ALA A 64 4.88 13.18 -4.50
N ARG A 65 3.84 12.92 -3.70
CA ARG A 65 2.69 12.13 -4.09
C ARG A 65 2.07 12.65 -5.41
N GLY A 66 1.84 11.75 -6.34
CA GLY A 66 1.21 12.05 -7.63
C GLY A 66 2.10 12.82 -8.61
N ALA A 67 3.36 13.08 -8.25
CA ALA A 67 4.34 13.59 -9.21
C ALA A 67 4.65 12.52 -10.28
N ALA A 68 5.07 12.96 -11.45
CA ALA A 68 5.55 12.05 -12.49
C ALA A 68 6.85 11.36 -12.01
N ALA A 69 7.01 10.09 -12.34
CA ALA A 69 8.24 9.37 -12.05
C ALA A 69 9.44 10.10 -12.69
N PRO A 70 10.58 10.22 -11.97
CA PRO A 70 11.71 11.04 -12.43
C PRO A 70 12.39 10.49 -13.70
N GLY A 71 12.17 9.23 -14.02
CA GLY A 71 12.78 8.58 -15.19
C GLY A 71 14.07 7.85 -14.83
N ASN A 72 15.06 7.93 -15.70
CA ASN A 72 16.34 7.20 -15.56
C ASN A 72 17.52 8.11 -15.83
N ALA A 73 17.43 9.39 -15.51
CA ALA A 73 18.48 10.36 -15.78
C ALA A 73 19.68 10.20 -14.83
N ALA A 74 19.42 9.85 -13.58
CA ALA A 74 20.41 9.50 -12.57
C ALA A 74 20.14 8.10 -12.00
N PRO A 75 21.10 7.45 -11.34
CA PRO A 75 20.87 6.15 -10.70
C PRO A 75 19.71 6.16 -9.70
N VAL A 76 19.63 7.20 -8.88
CA VAL A 76 18.53 7.40 -7.90
C VAL A 76 17.17 7.57 -8.59
N ASP A 77 17.10 8.30 -9.70
CA ASP A 77 15.88 8.46 -10.49
C ASP A 77 15.34 7.11 -10.99
N ALA A 78 16.24 6.22 -11.39
CA ALA A 78 15.89 4.89 -11.84
C ALA A 78 15.32 4.05 -10.68
N GLU A 79 15.92 4.11 -9.50
CA GLU A 79 15.45 3.43 -8.29
C GLU A 79 14.04 3.89 -7.88
N ILE A 80 13.81 5.21 -7.86
CA ILE A 80 12.50 5.78 -7.56
C ILE A 80 11.47 5.36 -8.61
N THR A 81 11.82 5.41 -9.89
CA THR A 81 10.93 5.05 -11.00
C THR A 81 10.53 3.59 -10.94
N GLU A 82 11.47 2.68 -10.69
CA GLU A 82 11.22 1.26 -10.54
C GLU A 82 10.31 0.99 -9.34
N TRP A 83 10.63 1.57 -8.18
CA TRP A 83 9.82 1.41 -6.97
C TRP A 83 8.39 1.93 -7.13
N LEU A 84 8.19 3.11 -7.75
CA LEU A 84 6.85 3.62 -8.07
C LEU A 84 6.08 2.67 -8.99
N GLY A 85 6.78 2.05 -9.95
CA GLY A 85 6.21 1.01 -10.81
C GLY A 85 5.77 -0.22 -10.01
N GLU A 86 6.56 -0.67 -9.04
CA GLU A 86 6.22 -1.78 -8.15
C GLU A 86 5.01 -1.45 -7.27
N VAL A 87 4.98 -0.24 -6.66
CA VAL A 87 3.84 0.25 -5.87
C VAL A 87 2.56 0.24 -6.71
N ALA A 88 2.60 0.78 -7.92
CA ALA A 88 1.44 0.84 -8.81
C ALA A 88 0.97 -0.54 -9.30
N ASN A 89 1.89 -1.50 -9.48
CA ASN A 89 1.58 -2.83 -9.96
C ASN A 89 1.08 -3.77 -8.87
N GLN A 90 1.57 -3.63 -7.64
CA GLN A 90 1.26 -4.54 -6.53
C GLN A 90 0.08 -4.09 -5.68
N LEU A 91 -0.20 -2.76 -5.66
CA LEU A 91 -1.28 -2.18 -4.88
C LEU A 91 -2.31 -1.49 -5.79
N PRO A 92 -3.62 -1.69 -5.55
CA PRO A 92 -4.65 -1.05 -6.37
C PRO A 92 -4.62 0.47 -6.17
N GLY A 93 -4.43 1.22 -7.27
CA GLY A 93 -4.28 2.67 -7.22
C GLY A 93 -3.05 3.14 -6.42
N GLY A 94 -2.04 2.28 -6.31
CA GLY A 94 -0.85 2.51 -5.51
C GLY A 94 -0.10 3.77 -5.89
N GLN A 95 0.23 4.59 -4.90
CA GLN A 95 1.02 5.82 -5.03
C GLN A 95 2.06 5.85 -3.92
N GLY A 96 3.25 6.38 -4.24
CA GLY A 96 4.35 6.55 -3.29
C GLY A 96 4.75 8.01 -3.14
N ALA A 97 5.30 8.35 -1.98
CA ALA A 97 6.05 9.58 -1.75
C ALA A 97 7.21 9.32 -0.80
N ILE A 98 8.25 10.09 -0.95
CA ILE A 98 9.44 10.06 -0.11
C ILE A 98 9.75 11.50 0.26
N THR A 99 9.99 11.75 1.54
CA THR A 99 10.30 13.08 2.06
C THR A 99 11.51 13.00 2.98
N THR A 100 12.52 13.80 2.68
CA THR A 100 13.72 13.93 3.52
C THR A 100 13.52 15.04 4.55
N ASN A 101 13.75 14.73 5.82
CA ASN A 101 13.69 15.66 6.93
C ASN A 101 15.07 15.75 7.60
N VAL A 102 15.69 16.91 7.56
CA VAL A 102 17.00 17.16 8.18
C VAL A 102 16.81 17.84 9.52
N ASN A 103 17.18 17.16 10.62
CA ASN A 103 17.15 17.66 11.99
C ASN A 103 18.55 17.67 12.60
N GLY A 104 19.30 18.75 12.37
CA GLY A 104 20.70 18.84 12.81
C GLY A 104 21.60 17.88 12.05
N ASP A 105 22.22 16.94 12.74
CA ASP A 105 23.09 15.91 12.15
C ASP A 105 22.31 14.63 11.79
N LEU A 106 21.00 14.58 12.05
CA LEU A 106 20.14 13.43 11.78
C LEU A 106 19.34 13.67 10.49
N VAL A 107 19.45 12.74 9.56
CA VAL A 107 18.64 12.71 8.34
C VAL A 107 17.59 11.62 8.48
N GLU A 108 16.33 12.01 8.48
CA GLU A 108 15.18 11.12 8.57
C GLU A 108 14.43 11.09 7.25
N PHE A 109 13.97 9.91 6.85
CA PHE A 109 13.17 9.72 5.65
C PHE A 109 11.77 9.26 6.04
N GLU A 110 10.76 9.92 5.51
CA GLU A 110 9.38 9.47 5.56
C GLU A 110 9.01 8.88 4.21
N ILE A 111 8.75 7.56 4.20
CA ILE A 111 8.26 6.83 3.04
C ILE A 111 6.77 6.60 3.25
N ALA A 112 5.94 7.17 2.39
CA ALA A 112 4.51 7.05 2.48
C ALA A 112 3.95 6.33 1.25
N ILE A 113 3.10 5.33 1.48
CA ILE A 113 2.46 4.53 0.43
C ILE A 113 0.96 4.59 0.62
N TRP A 114 0.24 4.99 -0.42
CA TRP A 114 -1.22 5.04 -0.48
C TRP A 114 -1.73 3.99 -1.45
N TRP A 115 -2.88 3.40 -1.13
CA TRP A 115 -3.59 2.49 -2.03
C TRP A 115 -5.09 2.53 -1.76
N ASP A 116 -5.86 2.06 -2.73
CA ASP A 116 -7.30 1.90 -2.60
C ASP A 116 -7.61 0.58 -1.86
N GLU A 117 -8.03 0.68 -0.60
CA GLU A 117 -8.34 -0.48 0.23
C GLU A 117 -9.68 -1.10 -0.15
N ASP A 118 -10.58 -0.33 -0.75
CA ASP A 118 -11.92 -0.76 -1.14
C ASP A 118 -12.10 -0.62 -2.66
N ARG A 119 -11.92 -1.73 -3.37
CA ARG A 119 -11.97 -1.81 -4.83
C ARG A 119 -13.26 -1.25 -5.45
N ASP A 120 -14.33 -1.16 -4.66
CA ASP A 120 -15.62 -0.63 -5.09
C ASP A 120 -15.70 0.88 -5.02
N ASN A 121 -14.66 1.55 -4.47
CA ASN A 121 -14.54 3.01 -4.30
C ASN A 121 -15.82 3.72 -3.79
N ALA A 122 -16.71 2.92 -3.18
CA ALA A 122 -18.02 3.39 -2.73
C ALA A 122 -17.92 4.44 -1.61
N ASN A 123 -16.79 4.48 -0.89
CA ASN A 123 -16.53 5.39 0.22
C ASN A 123 -15.21 6.18 0.09
N GLY A 124 -14.42 6.00 -1.01
CA GLY A 124 -13.13 6.66 -1.17
C GLY A 124 -12.15 6.33 -0.03
N ALA A 125 -12.25 5.14 0.55
CA ALA A 125 -11.39 4.71 1.64
C ALA A 125 -9.99 4.41 1.09
N GLU A 126 -9.13 5.41 1.18
CA GLU A 126 -7.72 5.31 0.86
C GLU A 126 -6.98 4.87 2.13
N ALA A 127 -6.20 3.79 2.03
CA ALA A 127 -5.29 3.40 3.09
C ALA A 127 -3.93 4.05 2.88
N VAL A 128 -3.26 4.37 3.96
CA VAL A 128 -1.91 4.92 3.95
C VAL A 128 -1.03 4.15 4.94
N TYR A 129 0.19 3.88 4.53
CA TYR A 129 1.26 3.37 5.39
C TYR A 129 2.42 4.34 5.37
N ASN A 130 2.81 4.87 6.53
CA ASN A 130 3.95 5.75 6.71
C ASN A 130 5.06 4.98 7.44
N PHE A 131 6.25 5.01 6.88
CA PHE A 131 7.44 4.40 7.44
C PHE A 131 8.49 5.47 7.63
N LEU A 132 9.04 5.57 8.85
CA LEU A 132 10.12 6.48 9.21
C LEU A 132 11.42 5.69 9.38
N THR A 133 12.46 6.13 8.73
CA THR A 133 13.81 5.56 8.84
C THR A 133 14.83 6.68 8.92
N SER A 134 15.99 6.41 9.50
CA SER A 134 17.13 7.32 9.58
C SER A 134 18.39 6.67 9.04
N LEU A 135 19.30 7.50 8.57
CA LEU A 135 20.67 7.12 8.22
C LEU A 135 21.59 7.26 9.41
#